data_9a1addb66b269eeac1a406c1690f6ca6
#
_entry.id   9a1addb66b269eeac1a406c1690f6ca6
#
_cell.length_a   1.000
_cell.length_b   1.000
_cell.length_c   1.000
_cell.angle_alpha   90.00
_cell.angle_beta   90.00
_cell.angle_gamma   90.00
#
_symmetry.space_group_name_H-M   'P 1'
#
loop_
_entity.id
_entity.type
_entity.pdbx_description
1 polymer ?
#
loop_
_entity_poly.entity_id
_entity_poly.type
_entity_poly.pdbx_seq_one_letter_code
_entity_poly.pdbx_strand_id
1 'polypeptide(L)'
;MKLISWNVNGLRACVQKGFLDYFHAADADFFCIQESKLQEGQIALDLPGYHQYWNYAGKKGYSGTAIFAKHEPLQVTRGIGTAICDTEGRVITLEYDSFYLVTCYTPNSVSYTHLTLPT
;
A
#
# COMPACT_ATOMS: atom_id res chain seq x y z
N MET A 1 5.84 -3.08 -18.30
CA MET A 1 5.73 -2.67 -16.87
C MET A 1 4.68 -3.52 -16.18
N LYS A 2 5.03 -4.07 -15.04
CA LYS A 2 4.13 -4.95 -14.28
C LYS A 2 3.74 -4.28 -12.98
N LEU A 3 2.44 -4.18 -12.74
CA LEU A 3 1.84 -3.57 -11.55
C LEU A 3 1.00 -4.61 -10.83
N ILE A 4 1.16 -4.70 -9.51
CA ILE A 4 0.34 -5.57 -8.67
C ILE A 4 -0.26 -4.72 -7.55
N SER A 5 -1.51 -4.96 -7.26
CA SER A 5 -2.21 -4.37 -6.13
C SER A 5 -2.90 -5.48 -5.34
N TRP A 6 -2.68 -5.52 -4.04
CA TRP A 6 -3.16 -6.62 -3.20
C TRP A 6 -3.57 -6.11 -1.83
N ASN A 7 -4.82 -6.33 -1.46
CA ASN A 7 -5.26 -6.13 -0.07
C ASN A 7 -4.83 -7.36 0.72
N VAL A 8 -3.80 -7.19 1.55
CA VAL A 8 -3.19 -8.32 2.26
C VAL A 8 -3.91 -8.70 3.55
N ASN A 9 -4.85 -7.86 4.00
CA ASN A 9 -5.62 -8.10 5.22
C ASN A 9 -4.73 -8.45 6.42
N GLY A 10 -3.73 -7.60 6.65
CA GLY A 10 -2.73 -7.82 7.69
C GLY A 10 -1.46 -8.44 7.10
N LEU A 11 -0.41 -7.62 6.95
CA LEU A 11 0.81 -8.07 6.30
C LEU A 11 1.55 -9.12 7.12
N ARG A 12 1.56 -9.01 8.46
CA ARG A 12 2.27 -9.98 9.29
C ARG A 12 1.76 -11.41 9.08
N ALA A 13 0.44 -11.58 9.05
CA ALA A 13 -0.16 -12.88 8.77
C ALA A 13 0.11 -13.32 7.33
N CYS A 14 0.06 -12.39 6.38
CA CYS A 14 0.31 -12.67 4.98
C CYS A 14 1.74 -13.15 4.75
N VAL A 15 2.71 -12.56 5.43
CA VAL A 15 4.12 -12.99 5.35
C VAL A 15 4.26 -14.43 5.82
N GLN A 16 3.58 -14.81 6.89
CA GLN A 16 3.61 -16.19 7.38
C GLN A 16 2.98 -17.19 6.41
N LYS A 17 2.11 -16.70 5.52
CA LYS A 17 1.42 -17.53 4.53
C LYS A 17 2.07 -17.52 3.15
N GLY A 18 3.27 -16.96 3.01
CA GLY A 18 4.02 -16.99 1.77
C GLY A 18 4.04 -15.72 0.97
N PHE A 19 3.79 -14.56 1.58
CA PHE A 19 3.83 -13.28 0.88
C PHE A 19 5.15 -13.07 0.11
N LEU A 20 6.28 -13.34 0.76
CA LEU A 20 7.59 -13.10 0.14
C LEU A 20 7.83 -13.99 -1.07
N ASP A 21 7.40 -15.24 -1.02
CA ASP A 21 7.53 -16.15 -2.16
C ASP A 21 6.75 -15.63 -3.36
N TYR A 22 5.52 -15.20 -3.14
CA TYR A 22 4.70 -14.60 -4.19
C TYR A 22 5.30 -13.31 -4.71
N PHE A 23 5.75 -12.45 -3.79
CA PHE A 23 6.36 -11.17 -4.15
C PHE A 23 7.56 -11.35 -5.06
N HIS A 24 8.48 -12.26 -4.72
CA HIS A 24 9.66 -12.50 -5.51
C HIS A 24 9.33 -13.17 -6.84
N ALA A 25 8.40 -14.11 -6.86
CA ALA A 25 7.99 -14.78 -8.10
C ALA A 25 7.32 -13.82 -9.07
N ALA A 26 6.55 -12.87 -8.56
CA ALA A 26 5.87 -11.88 -9.39
C ALA A 26 6.82 -10.92 -10.09
N ASP A 27 7.91 -10.56 -9.42
CA ASP A 27 8.93 -9.65 -9.95
C ASP A 27 8.32 -8.39 -10.59
N ALA A 28 7.38 -7.77 -9.90
CA ALA A 28 6.66 -6.60 -10.41
C ALA A 28 7.53 -5.35 -10.33
N ASP A 29 7.29 -4.41 -11.24
CA ASP A 29 7.92 -3.09 -11.18
C ASP A 29 7.36 -2.29 -10.01
N PHE A 30 6.06 -2.41 -9.75
CA PHE A 30 5.37 -1.78 -8.63
C PHE A 30 4.47 -2.81 -7.96
N PHE A 31 4.62 -2.93 -6.66
CA PHE A 31 3.80 -3.82 -5.85
C PHE A 31 3.14 -2.99 -4.75
N CYS A 32 1.83 -2.80 -4.85
CA CYS A 32 1.06 -2.01 -3.91
C CYS A 32 0.29 -2.92 -2.98
N ILE A 33 0.35 -2.65 -1.68
CA ILE A 33 -0.45 -3.38 -0.70
C ILE A 33 -1.35 -2.43 0.06
N GLN A 34 -2.52 -2.91 0.41
CA GLN A 34 -3.49 -2.20 1.23
C GLN A 34 -3.82 -3.03 2.44
N GLU A 35 -4.27 -2.37 3.49
CA GLU A 35 -4.65 -3.00 4.75
C GLU A 35 -3.49 -3.79 5.37
N SER A 36 -2.33 -3.11 5.47
CA SER A 36 -1.16 -3.72 6.09
C SER A 36 -1.37 -4.00 7.58
N LYS A 37 -2.20 -3.20 8.26
CA LYS A 37 -2.49 -3.27 9.70
C LYS A 37 -1.24 -3.15 10.56
N LEU A 38 -0.24 -2.43 10.06
CA LEU A 38 1.04 -2.26 10.73
C LEU A 38 1.23 -0.82 11.17
N GLN A 39 2.05 -0.67 12.18
CA GLN A 39 2.66 0.60 12.54
C GLN A 39 4.16 0.53 12.34
N GLU A 40 4.80 1.70 12.29
CA GLU A 40 6.22 1.80 12.05
C GLU A 40 7.01 0.93 13.02
N GLY A 41 7.96 0.18 12.50
CA GLY A 41 8.83 -0.67 13.30
C GLY A 41 8.28 -2.05 13.66
N GLN A 42 7.05 -2.37 13.27
CA GLN A 42 6.47 -3.68 13.61
C GLN A 42 6.96 -4.81 12.71
N ILE A 43 7.46 -4.49 11.52
CA ILE A 43 8.01 -5.47 10.61
C ILE A 43 9.16 -4.84 9.83
N ALA A 44 10.17 -5.64 9.50
CA ALA A 44 11.23 -5.26 8.59
C ALA A 44 11.26 -6.26 7.45
N LEU A 45 10.96 -5.80 6.24
CA LEU A 45 11.01 -6.63 5.04
C LEU A 45 12.32 -6.39 4.30
N ASP A 46 12.98 -7.48 3.92
CA ASP A 46 14.15 -7.42 3.05
C ASP A 46 13.69 -7.66 1.62
N LEU A 47 13.65 -6.59 0.83
CA LEU A 47 13.19 -6.62 -0.55
C LEU A 47 14.28 -6.08 -1.45
N PRO A 48 15.32 -6.88 -1.76
CA PRO A 48 16.44 -6.41 -2.59
C PRO A 48 15.97 -5.88 -3.95
N GLY A 49 16.47 -4.72 -4.33
CA GLY A 49 16.11 -4.07 -5.59
C GLY A 49 14.84 -3.24 -5.53
N TYR A 50 14.22 -3.12 -4.37
CA TYR A 50 13.00 -2.34 -4.21
C TYR A 50 13.18 -1.22 -3.21
N HIS A 51 12.57 -0.08 -3.53
CA HIS A 51 12.38 1.04 -2.61
C HIS A 51 11.03 0.85 -1.93
N GLN A 52 10.99 1.05 -0.62
CA GLN A 52 9.78 0.81 0.18
C GLN A 52 9.18 2.14 0.64
N TYR A 53 7.90 2.34 0.40
CA TYR A 53 7.17 3.53 0.82
C TYR A 53 5.95 3.09 1.61
N TRP A 54 5.92 3.47 2.89
CA TRP A 54 4.89 3.04 3.83
C TRP A 54 4.04 4.23 4.25
N ASN A 55 2.76 3.98 4.46
CA ASN A 55 1.86 4.94 5.08
C ASN A 55 1.09 4.20 6.16
N TYR A 56 1.39 4.50 7.42
CA TYR A 56 0.82 3.80 8.56
C TYR A 56 -0.39 4.54 9.08
N ALA A 57 -1.40 3.80 9.54
CA ALA A 57 -2.53 4.41 10.23
C ALA A 57 -2.11 4.87 11.63
N GLY A 58 -2.74 5.92 12.13
CA GLY A 58 -2.53 6.35 13.50
C GLY A 58 -3.09 5.38 14.52
N LYS A 59 -4.07 4.55 14.11
CA LYS A 59 -4.71 3.57 14.98
C LYS A 59 -4.07 2.21 14.78
N LYS A 60 -3.66 1.58 15.88
CA LYS A 60 -3.00 0.28 15.86
C LYS A 60 -3.90 -0.82 15.27
N GLY A 61 -3.31 -1.65 14.41
CA GLY A 61 -4.00 -2.79 13.82
C GLY A 61 -5.06 -2.45 12.78
N TYR A 62 -4.99 -1.25 12.21
CA TYR A 62 -6.02 -0.71 11.34
C TYR A 62 -5.42 -0.14 10.07
N SER A 63 -6.05 -0.41 8.92
CA SER A 63 -5.70 0.20 7.63
C SER A 63 -4.20 0.07 7.27
N GLY A 64 -3.61 1.10 6.66
CA GLY A 64 -2.21 1.12 6.27
C GLY A 64 -1.99 0.67 4.84
N THR A 65 -1.10 1.37 4.13
CA THR A 65 -0.75 1.04 2.74
C THR A 65 0.76 1.06 2.57
N ALA A 66 1.24 0.41 1.51
CA ALA A 66 2.64 0.49 1.13
C ALA A 66 2.79 0.29 -0.37
N ILE A 67 3.84 0.87 -0.93
CA ILE A 67 4.27 0.62 -2.30
C ILE A 67 5.73 0.18 -2.28
N PHE A 68 6.00 -0.91 -2.99
CA PHE A 68 7.36 -1.41 -3.21
C PHE A 68 7.68 -1.20 -4.68
N ALA A 69 8.68 -0.36 -4.99
CA ALA A 69 8.97 0.07 -6.35
C ALA A 69 10.41 -0.21 -6.72
N LYS A 70 10.63 -0.72 -7.93
CA LYS A 70 11.99 -0.91 -8.47
C LYS A 70 12.65 0.41 -8.83
N HIS A 71 11.87 1.45 -9.10
CA HIS A 71 12.37 2.75 -9.54
C HIS A 71 12.06 3.81 -8.50
N GLU A 72 13.06 4.63 -8.19
CA GLU A 72 12.91 5.72 -7.22
C GLU A 72 12.05 6.84 -7.82
N PRO A 73 10.99 7.27 -7.13
CA PRO A 73 10.16 8.38 -7.62
C PRO A 73 10.83 9.73 -7.41
N LEU A 74 10.34 10.74 -8.14
CA LEU A 74 10.74 12.13 -7.94
C LEU A 74 10.22 12.67 -6.62
N GLN A 75 9.02 12.25 -6.23
CA GLN A 75 8.38 12.69 -5.00
C GLN A 75 7.41 11.63 -4.48
N VAL A 76 7.30 11.54 -3.17
CA VAL A 76 6.36 10.66 -2.47
C VAL A 76 5.42 11.54 -1.67
N THR A 77 4.11 11.34 -1.85
CA THR A 77 3.09 12.04 -1.08
C THR A 77 2.23 11.02 -0.36
N ARG A 78 1.98 11.26 0.93
CA ARG A 78 1.11 10.43 1.75
C ARG A 78 -0.13 11.22 2.09
N GLY A 79 -1.31 10.66 1.73
CA GLY A 79 -2.56 11.34 1.97
C GLY A 79 -3.02 12.20 0.82
N ILE A 80 -4.17 12.84 0.99
CA ILE A 80 -4.80 13.70 -0.01
C ILE A 80 -5.27 15.03 0.59
N GLY A 81 -4.85 15.35 1.82
CA GLY A 81 -5.24 16.58 2.48
C GLY A 81 -6.52 16.49 3.30
N THR A 82 -7.11 15.32 3.46
CA THR A 82 -8.28 15.12 4.32
C THR A 82 -7.87 14.39 5.59
N ALA A 83 -8.41 14.82 6.75
CA ALA A 83 -8.03 14.24 8.02
C ALA A 83 -8.31 12.72 8.08
N ILE A 84 -9.43 12.29 7.55
CA ILE A 84 -9.82 10.87 7.60
C ILE A 84 -8.82 10.00 6.84
N CYS A 85 -8.53 10.36 5.60
CA CYS A 85 -7.61 9.57 4.78
C CYS A 85 -6.17 9.66 5.29
N ASP A 86 -5.76 10.84 5.76
CA ASP A 86 -4.38 11.08 6.15
C ASP A 86 -4.01 10.41 7.45
N THR A 87 -4.97 10.28 8.40
CA THR A 87 -4.72 9.62 9.67
C THR A 87 -4.83 8.11 9.62
N GLU A 88 -5.40 7.55 8.54
CA GLU A 88 -5.61 6.11 8.41
C GLU A 88 -4.64 5.42 7.47
N GLY A 89 -3.67 6.16 6.92
CA GLY A 89 -2.66 5.57 6.05
C GLY A 89 -3.25 4.96 4.79
N ARG A 90 -4.21 5.64 4.15
CA ARG A 90 -4.97 5.08 3.03
C ARG A 90 -4.38 5.33 1.66
N VAL A 91 -3.61 6.42 1.50
CA VAL A 91 -3.17 6.86 0.17
C VAL A 91 -1.68 7.12 0.13
N ILE A 92 -1.02 6.59 -0.89
CA ILE A 92 0.36 6.94 -1.24
C ILE A 92 0.37 7.28 -2.72
N THR A 93 1.01 8.40 -3.06
CA THR A 93 1.24 8.81 -4.45
C THR A 93 2.73 8.89 -4.71
N LEU A 94 3.20 8.21 -5.75
CA LEU A 94 4.57 8.31 -6.25
C LEU A 94 4.54 9.10 -7.55
N GLU A 95 5.37 10.12 -7.63
CA GLU A 95 5.50 10.94 -8.83
C GLU A 95 6.72 10.51 -9.65
N TYR A 96 6.50 10.24 -10.93
CA TYR A 96 7.56 9.95 -11.91
C TYR A 96 7.51 10.96 -13.05
N ASP A 97 8.51 10.96 -13.93
CA ASP A 97 8.58 11.92 -15.04
C ASP A 97 7.35 11.94 -15.93
N SER A 98 6.77 10.77 -16.20
CA SER A 98 5.70 10.66 -17.19
C SER A 98 4.39 10.15 -16.62
N PHE A 99 4.33 9.84 -15.32
CA PHE A 99 3.09 9.34 -14.70
C PHE A 99 3.13 9.48 -13.18
N TYR A 100 1.95 9.35 -12.58
CA TYR A 100 1.79 9.19 -11.13
C TYR A 100 1.29 7.79 -10.86
N LEU A 101 1.83 7.16 -9.82
CA LEU A 101 1.31 5.90 -9.31
C LEU A 101 0.65 6.15 -7.97
N VAL A 102 -0.62 5.78 -7.84
CA VAL A 102 -1.39 5.99 -6.62
C VAL A 102 -1.91 4.66 -6.12
N THR A 103 -1.69 4.37 -4.86
CA THR A 103 -2.41 3.30 -4.17
C THR A 103 -3.38 3.91 -3.18
N CYS A 104 -4.58 3.36 -3.12
CA CYS A 104 -5.62 3.85 -2.21
C CYS A 104 -6.35 2.67 -1.60
N TYR A 105 -6.41 2.66 -0.26
CA TYR A 105 -7.24 1.70 0.45
C TYR A 105 -8.57 2.34 0.79
N THR A 106 -9.65 1.72 0.33
CA THR A 106 -11.00 2.10 0.73
C THR A 106 -11.51 1.08 1.74
N PRO A 107 -12.05 1.54 2.89
CA PRO A 107 -12.57 0.60 3.88
C PRO A 107 -13.66 -0.27 3.30
N ASN A 108 -13.89 -1.41 3.96
CA ASN A 108 -14.95 -2.31 3.58
C ASN A 108 -16.29 -1.57 3.50
N SER A 109 -16.93 -1.64 2.34
CA SER A 109 -18.17 -0.93 2.06
C SER A 109 -19.41 -1.76 2.39
N VAL A 110 -19.28 -2.84 3.12
CA VAL A 110 -20.43 -3.71 3.48
C VAL A 110 -21.54 -2.95 4.18
N SER A 111 -21.20 -1.91 4.92
CA SER A 111 -22.16 -1.05 5.59
C SER A 111 -22.83 -0.05 4.65
N TYR A 112 -22.37 0.07 3.42
CA TYR A 112 -22.85 1.04 2.44
C TYR A 112 -23.43 0.30 1.25
N THR A 113 -24.73 0.04 1.32
CA THR A 113 -25.41 -0.74 0.29
C THR A 113 -25.48 -0.04 -1.07
N HIS A 114 -25.08 1.21 -1.12
CA HIS A 114 -25.22 2.03 -2.33
C HIS A 114 -23.90 2.65 -2.77
N LEU A 115 -22.77 2.06 -2.39
CA LEU A 115 -21.49 2.57 -2.86
C LEU A 115 -21.37 2.25 -4.35
N THR A 116 -21.45 3.28 -5.18
CA THR A 116 -21.14 3.18 -6.59
C THR A 116 -19.79 3.81 -6.82
N LEU A 117 -18.89 3.05 -7.42
CA LEU A 117 -17.61 3.62 -7.83
C LEU A 117 -17.83 4.32 -9.18
N PRO A 118 -17.36 5.56 -9.33
CA PRO A 118 -17.38 6.20 -10.63
C PRO A 118 -16.48 5.40 -11.57
N THR A 119 -17.00 5.08 -12.71
CA THR A 119 -16.24 4.39 -13.74
C THR A 119 -15.58 5.39 -14.67
#